data_29f24365581d83e90d93df604827809b
#
_entry.id   29f24365581d83e90d93df604827809b
#
_cell.length_a   1.000
_cell.length_b   1.000
_cell.length_c   1.000
_cell.angle_alpha   90.00
_cell.angle_beta   90.00
_cell.angle_gamma   90.00
#
_symmetry.space_group_name_H-M   'P 1'
#
loop_
_entity.id
_entity.type
_entity.pdbx_description
1 polymer ?
#
loop_
_entity_poly.entity_id
_entity_poly.type
_entity_poly.pdbx_seq_one_letter_code
_entity_poly.pdbx_strand_id
1 'polypeptide(L)'
;MGKNIIGARLKQLRESVKLSQAKIAAINGTVAQSAINRYENGHSDVPNELLLWYADYFDVSMDYIFGRTDKPQGKLYNYQPKILEDERMQEFVEMCFDPSSPANAKLKEAVLKLLEEQKK
;
A
#
# COMPACT_ATOMS: atom_id res chain seq x y z
N MET A 1 19.38 -9.13 -3.60
CA MET A 1 18.74 -8.00 -4.26
C MET A 1 17.25 -7.92 -3.99
N GLY A 2 16.50 -8.98 -4.22
CA GLY A 2 15.04 -8.99 -4.07
C GLY A 2 14.52 -8.73 -2.65
N LYS A 3 15.15 -9.29 -1.64
CA LYS A 3 14.71 -9.18 -0.25
C LYS A 3 14.67 -7.74 0.25
N ASN A 4 15.74 -6.97 -0.05
CA ASN A 4 15.82 -5.59 0.39
C ASN A 4 14.80 -4.70 -0.30
N ILE A 5 14.55 -4.94 -1.58
CA ILE A 5 13.56 -4.17 -2.34
C ILE A 5 12.16 -4.43 -1.79
N ILE A 6 11.81 -5.69 -1.59
CA ILE A 6 10.49 -6.07 -1.05
C ILE A 6 10.28 -5.44 0.31
N GLY A 7 11.22 -5.63 1.23
CA GLY A 7 11.11 -5.07 2.58
C GLY A 7 11.00 -3.55 2.57
N ALA A 8 11.80 -2.88 1.74
CA ALA A 8 11.75 -1.42 1.61
C ALA A 8 10.40 -0.93 1.08
N ARG A 9 9.82 -1.64 0.10
CA ARG A 9 8.49 -1.30 -0.42
C ARG A 9 7.42 -1.45 0.64
N LEU A 10 7.45 -2.56 1.40
CA LEU A 10 6.48 -2.77 2.49
C LEU A 10 6.57 -1.67 3.54
N LYS A 11 7.79 -1.30 3.92
CA LYS A 11 8.02 -0.22 4.87
C LYS A 11 7.50 1.11 4.34
N GLN A 12 7.80 1.41 3.07
CA GLN A 12 7.36 2.63 2.42
C GLN A 12 5.83 2.73 2.38
N LEU A 13 5.15 1.64 2.05
CA LEU A 13 3.69 1.60 2.04
C LEU A 13 3.13 1.86 3.43
N ARG A 14 3.67 1.20 4.45
CA ARG A 14 3.25 1.38 5.83
C ARG A 14 3.43 2.84 6.27
N GLU A 15 4.59 3.40 6.01
CA GLU A 15 4.90 4.77 6.40
C GLU A 15 4.08 5.80 5.64
N SER A 16 3.65 5.48 4.41
CA SER A 16 2.83 6.36 3.60
C SER A 16 1.49 6.69 4.26
N VAL A 17 0.99 5.80 5.11
CA VAL A 17 -0.25 6.02 5.87
C VAL A 17 0.02 6.23 7.35
N LYS A 18 1.28 6.47 7.74
CA LYS A 18 1.71 6.78 9.11
C LYS A 18 1.36 5.69 10.12
N LEU A 19 1.43 4.43 9.70
CA LEU A 19 1.21 3.29 10.59
C LEU A 19 2.53 2.81 11.17
N SER A 20 2.53 2.45 12.46
CA SER A 20 3.66 1.77 13.08
C SER A 20 3.66 0.30 12.69
N GLN A 21 4.79 -0.38 12.92
CA GLN A 21 4.87 -1.83 12.70
C GLN A 21 3.86 -2.59 13.56
N ALA A 22 3.68 -2.16 14.80
CA ALA A 22 2.71 -2.77 15.71
C ALA A 22 1.28 -2.58 15.20
N LYS A 23 0.97 -1.40 14.67
CA LYS A 23 -0.36 -1.09 14.15
C LYS A 23 -0.71 -1.95 12.94
N ILE A 24 0.21 -2.04 11.96
CA ILE A 24 -0.08 -2.83 10.76
C ILE A 24 -0.18 -4.32 11.09
N ALA A 25 0.62 -4.79 12.04
CA ALA A 25 0.52 -6.17 12.52
C ALA A 25 -0.85 -6.44 13.14
N ALA A 26 -1.35 -5.50 13.94
CA ALA A 26 -2.68 -5.60 14.56
C ALA A 26 -3.79 -5.58 13.51
N ILE A 27 -3.68 -4.73 12.50
CA ILE A 27 -4.66 -4.64 11.42
C ILE A 27 -4.70 -5.94 10.63
N ASN A 28 -3.54 -6.51 10.31
CA ASN A 28 -3.47 -7.80 9.62
C ASN A 28 -4.04 -8.94 10.46
N GLY A 29 -3.69 -8.98 11.75
CA GLY A 29 -4.23 -9.93 12.70
C GLY A 29 -3.57 -11.31 12.70
N THR A 30 -2.70 -11.62 11.75
CA THR A 30 -2.06 -12.95 11.65
C THR A 30 -0.55 -12.91 11.76
N VAL A 31 0.06 -11.73 11.78
CA VAL A 31 1.50 -11.56 11.80
C VAL A 31 1.92 -10.76 13.05
N ALA A 32 3.04 -11.15 13.64
CA ALA A 32 3.58 -10.42 14.80
C ALA A 32 4.38 -9.21 14.35
N GLN A 33 4.44 -8.18 15.20
CA GLN A 33 5.21 -6.97 14.93
C GLN A 33 6.70 -7.30 14.70
N SER A 34 7.25 -8.24 15.44
CA SER A 34 8.65 -8.66 15.26
C SER A 34 8.90 -9.27 13.89
N ALA A 35 7.94 -9.97 13.33
CA ALA A 35 8.04 -10.52 11.97
C ALA A 35 8.02 -9.39 10.94
N ILE A 36 7.14 -8.41 11.09
CA ILE A 36 7.10 -7.22 10.21
C ILE A 36 8.47 -6.56 10.18
N ASN A 37 9.09 -6.39 11.36
CA ASN A 37 10.42 -5.79 11.46
C ASN A 37 11.45 -6.56 10.65
N ARG A 38 11.48 -7.90 10.78
CA ARG A 38 12.42 -8.73 10.03
C ARG A 38 12.20 -8.63 8.52
N TYR A 39 10.94 -8.61 8.08
CA TYR A 39 10.60 -8.50 6.67
C TYR A 39 11.05 -7.15 6.09
N GLU A 40 10.78 -6.07 6.80
CA GLU A 40 11.16 -4.72 6.34
C GLU A 40 12.68 -4.55 6.24
N ASN A 41 13.42 -5.23 7.10
CA ASN A 41 14.88 -5.14 7.11
C ASN A 41 15.55 -6.19 6.21
N GLY A 42 14.79 -7.02 5.54
CA GLY A 42 15.32 -8.03 4.62
C GLY A 42 15.95 -9.23 5.30
N HIS A 43 15.66 -9.45 6.58
CA HIS A 43 16.23 -10.56 7.35
C HIS A 43 15.50 -11.89 7.12
N SER A 44 14.29 -11.83 6.58
CA SER A 44 13.48 -13.02 6.31
C SER A 44 12.68 -12.81 5.04
N ASP A 45 12.36 -13.91 4.35
CA ASP A 45 11.48 -13.88 3.19
C ASP A 45 10.04 -13.62 3.63
N VAL A 46 9.33 -12.78 2.90
CA VAL A 46 7.95 -12.46 3.20
C VAL A 46 7.06 -13.56 2.62
N PRO A 47 6.17 -14.18 3.43
CA PRO A 47 5.24 -15.17 2.88
C PRO A 47 4.34 -14.58 1.80
N ASN A 48 3.99 -15.41 0.81
CA ASN A 48 3.16 -14.97 -0.31
C ASN A 48 1.82 -14.40 0.15
N GLU A 49 1.20 -15.02 1.15
CA GLU A 49 -0.08 -14.54 1.70
C GLU A 49 0.03 -13.13 2.24
N LEU A 50 1.13 -12.81 2.91
CA LEU A 50 1.33 -11.47 3.45
C LEU A 50 1.58 -10.47 2.34
N LEU A 51 2.33 -10.85 1.30
CA LEU A 51 2.54 -9.99 0.13
C LEU A 51 1.21 -9.65 -0.55
N LEU A 52 0.34 -10.65 -0.73
CA LEU A 52 -0.98 -10.44 -1.31
C LEU A 52 -1.82 -9.52 -0.43
N TRP A 53 -1.74 -9.71 0.90
CA TRP A 53 -2.45 -8.84 1.83
C TRP A 53 -2.03 -7.38 1.69
N TYR A 54 -0.71 -7.12 1.60
CA TYR A 54 -0.20 -5.76 1.39
C TYR A 54 -0.67 -5.19 0.06
N ALA A 55 -0.63 -5.99 -1.01
CA ALA A 55 -1.08 -5.54 -2.33
C ALA A 55 -2.55 -5.13 -2.30
N ASP A 56 -3.39 -5.92 -1.64
CA ASP A 56 -4.81 -5.66 -1.55
C ASP A 56 -5.13 -4.50 -0.60
N TYR A 57 -4.47 -4.47 0.56
CA TYR A 57 -4.71 -3.43 1.57
C TYR A 57 -4.32 -2.04 1.06
N PHE A 58 -3.16 -1.95 0.40
CA PHE A 58 -2.65 -0.67 -0.11
C PHE A 58 -3.06 -0.41 -1.55
N ASP A 59 -3.72 -1.36 -2.19
CA ASP A 59 -4.13 -1.30 -3.59
C ASP A 59 -2.94 -0.97 -4.51
N VAL A 60 -1.91 -1.80 -4.43
CA VAL A 60 -0.74 -1.71 -5.30
C VAL A 60 -0.54 -3.06 -6.01
N SER A 61 0.20 -3.03 -7.12
CA SER A 61 0.50 -4.26 -7.85
C SER A 61 1.60 -5.05 -7.16
N MET A 62 1.63 -6.36 -7.39
CA MET A 62 2.74 -7.20 -6.94
C MET A 62 4.05 -6.80 -7.59
N ASP A 63 4.00 -6.36 -8.86
CA ASP A 63 5.19 -5.87 -9.56
C ASP A 63 5.81 -4.68 -8.83
N TYR A 64 4.98 -3.78 -8.30
CA TYR A 64 5.48 -2.65 -7.51
C TYR A 64 6.17 -3.15 -6.24
N ILE A 65 5.58 -4.10 -5.51
CA ILE A 65 6.16 -4.65 -4.29
C ILE A 65 7.49 -5.32 -4.58
N PHE A 66 7.58 -6.06 -5.69
CA PHE A 66 8.83 -6.74 -6.08
C PHE A 66 9.88 -5.81 -6.69
N GLY A 67 9.55 -4.53 -6.87
CA GLY A 67 10.50 -3.56 -7.44
C GLY A 67 10.68 -3.65 -8.94
N ARG A 68 9.75 -4.33 -9.64
CA ARG A 68 9.79 -4.47 -11.10
C ARG A 68 9.28 -3.23 -11.81
N THR A 69 8.54 -2.41 -11.09
CA THR A 69 8.04 -1.13 -11.59
C THR A 69 8.04 -0.12 -10.44
N ASP A 70 8.15 1.16 -10.77
CA ASP A 70 8.00 2.24 -9.80
C ASP A 70 6.55 2.74 -9.73
N LYS A 71 5.67 2.19 -10.58
CA LYS A 71 4.26 2.59 -10.62
C LYS A 71 3.43 1.62 -9.80
N PRO A 72 2.72 2.10 -8.75
CA PRO A 72 1.98 1.22 -7.86
C PRO A 72 0.78 0.53 -8.50
N GLN A 73 0.03 1.19 -9.31
CA GLN A 73 -1.08 0.71 -10.18
C GLN A 73 -1.82 -0.54 -9.69
N GLY A 74 -2.55 -0.40 -8.58
CA GLY A 74 -3.38 -1.47 -8.05
C GLY A 74 -4.66 -1.68 -8.87
N LYS A 75 -5.57 -2.48 -8.35
CA LYS A 75 -6.82 -2.84 -9.05
C LYS A 75 -7.68 -1.62 -9.35
N LEU A 76 -7.73 -0.66 -8.43
CA LEU A 76 -8.53 0.56 -8.62
C LEU A 76 -7.96 1.45 -9.72
N TYR A 77 -6.66 1.36 -9.97
CA TYR A 77 -6.02 2.14 -11.04
C TYR A 77 -6.62 1.79 -12.40
N ASN A 78 -7.00 0.52 -12.61
CA ASN A 78 -7.56 0.08 -13.88
C ASN A 78 -9.03 0.45 -14.04
N TYR A 79 -9.67 0.96 -12.99
CA TYR A 79 -11.04 1.45 -13.06
C TYR A 79 -11.02 2.89 -13.55
N GLN A 80 -11.50 3.11 -14.79
CA GLN A 80 -11.50 4.43 -15.41
C GLN A 80 -12.92 4.86 -15.72
N PRO A 81 -13.61 5.51 -14.77
CA PRO A 81 -14.90 6.13 -15.09
C PRO A 81 -14.71 7.26 -16.11
N LYS A 82 -15.74 7.53 -16.90
CA LYS A 82 -15.69 8.53 -17.97
C LYS A 82 -15.22 9.91 -17.51
N ILE A 83 -15.43 10.23 -16.26
CA ILE A 83 -15.00 11.50 -15.66
C ILE A 83 -13.48 11.67 -15.74
N LEU A 84 -12.72 10.58 -15.94
CA LEU A 84 -11.26 10.61 -16.01
C LEU A 84 -10.71 10.86 -17.42
N GLU A 85 -11.56 11.23 -18.38
CA GLU A 85 -11.08 11.63 -19.71
C GLU A 85 -10.35 12.98 -19.68
N ASP A 86 -10.58 13.80 -18.65
CA ASP A 86 -9.85 15.06 -18.45
C ASP A 86 -8.44 14.73 -17.93
N GLU A 87 -7.42 15.24 -18.62
CA GLU A 87 -6.01 15.04 -18.26
C GLU A 87 -5.69 15.44 -16.83
N ARG A 88 -6.27 16.55 -16.37
CA ARG A 88 -6.03 17.05 -15.00
C ARG A 88 -6.61 16.11 -13.95
N MET A 89 -7.76 15.51 -14.25
CA MET A 89 -8.36 14.51 -13.37
C MET A 89 -7.52 13.25 -13.34
N GLN A 90 -6.98 12.85 -14.50
CA GLN A 90 -6.09 11.69 -14.58
C GLN A 90 -4.84 11.89 -13.73
N GLU A 91 -4.22 13.06 -13.83
CA GLU A 91 -3.04 13.39 -13.02
C GLU A 91 -3.36 13.36 -11.53
N PHE A 92 -4.51 13.93 -11.15
CA PHE A 92 -4.96 13.93 -9.76
C PHE A 92 -5.15 12.48 -9.26
N VAL A 93 -5.82 11.64 -10.04
CA VAL A 93 -6.06 10.24 -9.69
C VAL A 93 -4.74 9.48 -9.55
N GLU A 94 -3.81 9.69 -10.48
CA GLU A 94 -2.50 9.06 -10.40
C GLU A 94 -1.76 9.46 -9.13
N MET A 95 -1.82 10.75 -8.77
CA MET A 95 -1.22 11.22 -7.52
C MET A 95 -1.85 10.54 -6.30
N CYS A 96 -3.16 10.31 -6.33
CA CYS A 96 -3.84 9.63 -5.22
C CYS A 96 -3.38 8.19 -5.04
N PHE A 97 -2.95 7.54 -6.13
CA PHE A 97 -2.50 6.14 -6.07
C PHE A 97 -0.97 5.99 -6.00
N ASP A 98 -0.23 7.08 -5.94
CA ASP A 98 1.21 7.06 -5.73
C ASP A 98 1.50 7.03 -4.22
N PRO A 99 2.09 5.94 -3.70
CA PRO A 99 2.37 5.83 -2.25
C PRO A 99 3.27 6.93 -1.69
N SER A 100 4.07 7.58 -2.53
CA SER A 100 4.94 8.66 -2.08
C SER A 100 4.24 10.02 -2.06
N SER A 101 3.03 10.12 -2.61
CA SER A 101 2.28 11.37 -2.72
C SER A 101 1.53 11.70 -1.43
N PRO A 102 1.56 12.97 -0.98
CA PRO A 102 0.71 13.40 0.15
C PRO A 102 -0.79 13.20 -0.13
N ALA A 103 -1.22 13.32 -1.39
CA ALA A 103 -2.61 13.07 -1.76
C ALA A 103 -3.01 11.61 -1.51
N ASN A 104 -2.10 10.67 -1.76
CA ASN A 104 -2.33 9.25 -1.49
C ASN A 104 -2.58 9.00 0.00
N ALA A 105 -1.75 9.56 0.87
CA ALA A 105 -1.91 9.40 2.31
C ALA A 105 -3.24 9.95 2.80
N LYS A 106 -3.63 11.13 2.31
CA LYS A 106 -4.90 11.78 2.67
C LYS A 106 -6.09 10.95 2.18
N LEU A 107 -6.02 10.42 0.97
CA LEU A 107 -7.09 9.60 0.42
C LEU A 107 -7.30 8.34 1.24
N LYS A 108 -6.22 7.63 1.56
CA LYS A 108 -6.30 6.40 2.35
C LYS A 108 -6.84 6.68 3.75
N GLU A 109 -6.39 7.75 4.37
CA GLU A 109 -6.88 8.17 5.69
C GLU A 109 -8.39 8.46 5.65
N ALA A 110 -8.85 9.17 4.63
CA ALA A 110 -10.27 9.49 4.46
C ALA A 110 -11.12 8.23 4.25
N VAL A 111 -10.64 7.30 3.42
CA VAL A 111 -11.34 6.03 3.17
C VAL A 111 -11.44 5.22 4.45
N LEU A 112 -10.36 5.14 5.22
CA LEU A 112 -10.36 4.40 6.48
C LEU A 112 -11.36 5.01 7.48
N LYS A 113 -11.43 6.32 7.54
CA LYS A 113 -12.41 7.02 8.39
C LYS A 113 -13.84 6.68 8.00
N LEU A 114 -14.13 6.70 6.70
CA LEU A 114 -15.47 6.37 6.20
C LEU A 114 -15.85 4.94 6.55
N LEU A 115 -14.89 4.01 6.45
CA LEU A 115 -15.14 2.62 6.80
C LEU A 115 -15.41 2.46 8.30
N GLU A 116 -14.71 3.19 9.15
CA GLU A 116 -14.95 3.18 10.59
C GLU A 116 -16.33 3.72 10.94
N GLU A 117 -16.74 4.82 10.28
CA GLU A 117 -18.06 5.40 10.49
C GLU A 117 -19.18 4.45 10.08
N GLN A 118 -19.00 3.69 9.02
CA GLN A 118 -19.99 2.73 8.55
C GLN A 118 -20.14 1.52 9.49
N LYS A 119 -19.12 1.23 10.28
CA LYS A 119 -19.14 0.13 11.25
C LYS A 119 -19.91 0.47 12.52
N LYS A 120 -20.23 1.72 12.72
CA LYS A 120 -21.07 2.17 13.82
C LYS A 120 -22.54 2.05 13.42
#